data_a9b10a097de9092d790a9474bac2fa5c
#
_entry.id   a9b10a097de9092d790a9474bac2fa5c
#
_cell.length_a   1.000
_cell.length_b   1.000
_cell.length_c   1.000
_cell.angle_alpha   90.00
_cell.angle_beta   90.00
_cell.angle_gamma   90.00
#
_symmetry.space_group_name_H-M   'P 1'
#
loop_
_entity.id
_entity.type
_entity.pdbx_description
1 polymer ?
#
loop_
_entity_poly.entity_id
_entity_poly.type
_entity_poly.pdbx_seq_one_letter_code
_entity_poly.pdbx_strand_id
1 'polypeptide(L)'
;MNRGIITISETGVVIVPTAPIWMTKFEIADMFGVFSYDIRKAIRAIYKNKELNEAETMRYIRQHDGISYDVYNFEMIIAIAFKICSKGTLLFRRFVINEICATKKGNPVTLFVSYGKGSNLWYN
;
A
#
# COMPACT_ATOMS: atom_id res chain seq x y z
N MET A 1 14.68 13.71 -0.59
CA MET A 1 14.15 12.55 0.09
C MET A 1 14.45 11.30 -0.70
N ASN A 2 15.02 10.32 -0.08
CA ASN A 2 15.35 9.07 -0.74
C ASN A 2 14.17 8.13 -0.60
N ARG A 3 13.35 8.04 -1.62
CA ARG A 3 12.12 7.27 -1.56
C ARG A 3 12.29 5.89 -2.15
N GLY A 4 11.69 4.89 -1.52
CA GLY A 4 11.59 3.57 -2.09
C GLY A 4 10.35 3.48 -2.96
N ILE A 5 10.48 2.89 -4.13
CA ILE A 5 9.38 2.71 -5.08
C ILE A 5 9.20 1.21 -5.30
N ILE A 6 8.01 0.71 -4.99
CA ILE A 6 7.70 -0.70 -5.21
C ILE A 6 7.41 -0.92 -6.68
N THR A 7 7.90 -2.02 -7.23
CA THR A 7 7.63 -2.36 -8.62
C THR A 7 7.11 -3.78 -8.71
N ILE A 8 6.38 -4.08 -9.78
CA ILE A 8 5.93 -5.42 -10.10
C ILE A 8 6.46 -5.73 -11.50
N SER A 9 7.28 -6.78 -11.61
CA SER A 9 7.89 -7.11 -12.89
C SER A 9 6.87 -7.72 -13.83
N GLU A 10 7.26 -7.87 -15.09
CA GLU A 10 6.39 -8.49 -16.09
C GLU A 10 6.05 -9.92 -15.74
N THR A 11 6.91 -10.58 -14.99
CA THR A 11 6.65 -11.95 -14.57
C THR A 11 5.86 -12.02 -13.27
N GLY A 12 5.44 -10.88 -12.73
CA GLY A 12 4.60 -10.86 -11.54
C GLY A 12 5.34 -10.85 -10.23
N VAL A 13 6.64 -10.57 -10.25
CA VAL A 13 7.43 -10.53 -9.02
C VAL A 13 7.34 -9.12 -8.43
N VAL A 14 6.95 -9.03 -7.17
CA VAL A 14 6.87 -7.77 -6.44
C VAL A 14 8.22 -7.49 -5.81
N ILE A 15 8.78 -6.32 -6.08
CA ILE A 15 10.07 -5.93 -5.55
C ILE A 15 9.89 -4.73 -4.63
N VAL A 16 10.25 -4.90 -3.37
CA VAL A 16 10.14 -3.84 -2.37
C VAL A 16 11.55 -3.44 -1.97
N PRO A 17 11.97 -2.22 -2.24
CA PRO A 17 13.31 -1.79 -1.88
C PRO A 17 13.46 -1.61 -0.38
N THR A 18 14.71 -1.46 0.08
CA THR A 18 14.97 -1.28 1.50
C THR A 18 14.72 0.16 1.95
N ALA A 19 14.74 1.12 1.05
CA ALA A 19 14.46 2.51 1.42
C ALA A 19 12.99 2.65 1.83
N PRO A 20 12.66 3.57 2.71
CA PRO A 20 11.27 3.76 3.11
C PRO A 20 10.37 4.04 1.92
N ILE A 21 9.24 3.41 1.88
CA ILE A 21 8.31 3.52 0.75
C ILE A 21 7.50 4.80 0.84
N TRP A 22 7.60 5.63 -0.18
CA TRP A 22 6.78 6.83 -0.31
C TRP A 22 6.53 7.00 -1.81
N MET A 23 5.33 6.77 -2.25
CA MET A 23 4.99 6.79 -3.68
C MET A 23 3.86 7.76 -3.97
N THR A 24 3.92 8.40 -5.13
CA THR A 24 2.84 9.26 -5.59
C THR A 24 1.68 8.41 -6.09
N LYS A 25 0.50 9.01 -6.20
CA LYS A 25 -0.64 8.28 -6.75
C LYS A 25 -0.38 7.81 -8.18
N PHE A 26 0.44 8.53 -8.93
CA PHE A 26 0.77 8.14 -10.30
C PHE A 26 1.65 6.90 -10.32
N GLU A 27 2.61 6.84 -9.42
CA GLU A 27 3.49 5.67 -9.29
C GLU A 27 2.70 4.46 -8.82
N ILE A 28 1.77 4.65 -7.91
CA ILE A 28 0.93 3.56 -7.41
C ILE A 28 0.01 3.06 -8.55
N ALA A 29 -0.58 3.99 -9.30
CA ALA A 29 -1.45 3.64 -10.41
C ALA A 29 -0.71 2.83 -11.47
N ASP A 30 0.52 3.25 -11.76
CA ASP A 30 1.35 2.57 -12.75
C ASP A 30 1.69 1.15 -12.27
N MET A 31 2.04 1.00 -11.01
CA MET A 31 2.38 -0.30 -10.45
C MET A 31 1.19 -1.25 -10.49
N PHE A 32 0.00 -0.78 -10.15
CA PHE A 32 -1.19 -1.62 -10.08
C PHE A 32 -1.92 -1.75 -11.43
N GLY A 33 -1.50 -0.98 -12.44
CA GLY A 33 -2.13 -1.04 -13.75
C GLY A 33 -3.54 -0.48 -13.75
N VAL A 34 -3.77 0.60 -13.02
CA VAL A 34 -5.06 1.27 -12.96
C VAL A 34 -4.86 2.75 -13.22
N PHE A 35 -5.94 3.50 -13.32
CA PHE A 35 -5.84 4.94 -13.54
C PHE A 35 -5.57 5.66 -12.22
N SER A 36 -4.87 6.77 -12.27
CA SER A 36 -4.59 7.55 -11.06
C SER A 36 -5.89 8.04 -10.42
N TYR A 37 -6.93 8.23 -11.21
CA TYR A 37 -8.24 8.59 -10.71
C TYR A 37 -8.77 7.53 -9.73
N ASP A 38 -8.56 6.24 -10.06
CA ASP A 38 -9.01 5.15 -9.19
C ASP A 38 -8.23 5.14 -7.89
N ILE A 39 -6.94 5.45 -7.95
CA ILE A 39 -6.12 5.54 -6.76
C ILE A 39 -6.58 6.69 -5.89
N ARG A 40 -6.86 7.83 -6.49
CA ARG A 40 -7.33 9.01 -5.75
C ARG A 40 -8.65 8.73 -5.05
N LYS A 41 -9.57 8.04 -5.75
CA LYS A 41 -10.86 7.68 -5.15
C LYS A 41 -10.67 6.76 -3.96
N ALA A 42 -9.78 5.79 -4.07
CA ALA A 42 -9.52 4.85 -2.99
C ALA A 42 -8.92 5.57 -1.79
N ILE A 43 -7.96 6.46 -2.03
CA ILE A 43 -7.33 7.23 -0.95
C ILE A 43 -8.37 8.08 -0.23
N ARG A 44 -9.24 8.74 -0.98
CA ARG A 44 -10.27 9.55 -0.36
C ARG A 44 -11.20 8.71 0.50
N ALA A 45 -11.58 7.54 0.01
CA ALA A 45 -12.46 6.65 0.77
C ALA A 45 -11.79 6.16 2.05
N ILE A 46 -10.50 5.82 1.97
CA ILE A 46 -9.74 5.35 3.11
C ILE A 46 -9.69 6.43 4.20
N TYR A 47 -9.41 7.67 3.84
CA TYR A 47 -9.35 8.74 4.82
C TYR A 47 -10.74 9.13 5.32
N LYS A 48 -11.73 9.13 4.45
CA LYS A 48 -13.07 9.47 4.84
C LYS A 48 -13.63 8.46 5.84
N ASN A 49 -13.31 7.19 5.65
CA ASN A 49 -13.76 6.13 6.54
C ASN A 49 -12.85 5.97 7.75
N LYS A 50 -11.85 6.82 7.87
CA LYS A 50 -10.91 6.81 8.99
C LYS A 50 -10.18 5.49 9.14
N GLU A 51 -9.89 4.85 8.00
CA GLU A 51 -9.15 3.59 8.02
C GLU A 51 -7.67 3.85 8.32
N LEU A 52 -7.15 4.97 7.86
CA LEU A 52 -5.77 5.38 8.13
C LEU A 52 -5.73 6.85 8.48
N ASN A 53 -4.65 7.24 9.16
CA ASN A 53 -4.46 8.62 9.58
C ASN A 53 -3.62 9.35 8.52
N GLU A 54 -4.15 10.43 7.99
CA GLU A 54 -3.49 11.17 6.92
C GLU A 54 -2.14 11.72 7.36
N ALA A 55 -2.04 12.19 8.59
CA ALA A 55 -0.79 12.76 9.08
C ALA A 55 0.34 11.74 9.12
N GLU A 56 0.01 10.45 9.24
CA GLU A 56 1.01 9.40 9.33
C GLU A 56 1.30 8.72 8.00
N THR A 57 0.37 8.77 7.07
CA THR A 57 0.47 8.00 5.84
C THR A 57 0.74 8.84 4.60
N MET A 58 0.75 10.15 4.71
CA MET A 58 0.96 11.04 3.58
C MET A 58 2.02 12.08 3.91
N ARG A 59 2.83 12.42 2.93
CA ARG A 59 3.80 13.49 3.01
C ARG A 59 3.75 14.32 1.73
N TYR A 60 4.33 15.48 1.80
CA TYR A 60 4.34 16.41 0.69
C TYR A 60 5.78 16.59 0.30
N ILE A 61 6.11 16.37 -0.95
CA ILE A 61 7.47 16.54 -1.43
C ILE A 61 7.48 17.44 -2.65
N ARG A 62 8.61 18.12 -2.86
CA ARG A 62 8.82 18.95 -4.04
C ARG A 62 9.87 18.29 -4.92
N GLN A 63 9.55 18.10 -6.20
CA GLN A 63 10.46 17.48 -7.14
C GLN A 63 11.34 18.54 -7.79
N HIS A 64 12.34 18.14 -8.55
CA HIS A 64 13.22 19.06 -9.21
C HIS A 64 12.50 19.94 -10.19
N ASP A 65 11.38 19.54 -10.76
CA ASP A 65 10.62 20.35 -11.71
C ASP A 65 9.88 21.47 -10.98
N GLY A 66 10.03 21.59 -9.67
CA GLY A 66 9.36 22.61 -8.89
C GLY A 66 7.92 22.26 -8.53
N ILE A 67 7.42 21.11 -8.98
CA ILE A 67 6.06 20.71 -8.69
C ILE A 67 6.06 19.89 -7.40
N SER A 68 5.05 20.11 -6.58
CA SER A 68 4.92 19.38 -5.32
C SER A 68 3.92 18.25 -5.50
N TYR A 69 4.17 17.14 -4.82
CA TYR A 69 3.33 15.97 -4.92
C TYR A 69 3.07 15.41 -3.54
N ASP A 70 1.89 14.82 -3.37
CA ASP A 70 1.60 14.04 -2.19
C ASP A 70 2.19 12.64 -2.42
N VAL A 71 2.83 12.09 -1.42
CA VAL A 71 3.34 10.72 -1.46
C VAL A 71 2.75 9.96 -0.29
N TYR A 72 2.57 8.67 -0.49
CA TYR A 72 1.88 7.81 0.45
C TYR A 72 2.78 6.65 0.85
N ASN A 73 2.69 6.22 2.08
CA ASN A 73 3.58 5.21 2.62
C ASN A 73 3.08 3.79 2.30
N PHE A 74 3.83 2.80 2.76
CA PHE A 74 3.55 1.40 2.48
C PHE A 74 2.17 1.01 3.00
N GLU A 75 1.80 1.49 4.17
CA GLU A 75 0.53 1.15 4.78
C GLU A 75 -0.64 1.60 3.90
N MET A 76 -0.56 2.79 3.34
CA MET A 76 -1.58 3.26 2.41
C MET A 76 -1.64 2.40 1.15
N ILE A 77 -0.48 1.99 0.64
CA ILE A 77 -0.42 1.18 -0.57
C ILE A 77 -1.08 -0.18 -0.34
N ILE A 78 -0.85 -0.77 0.82
CA ILE A 78 -1.50 -2.03 1.18
C ILE A 78 -3.02 -1.83 1.26
N ALA A 79 -3.47 -0.75 1.88
CA ALA A 79 -4.89 -0.48 1.99
C ALA A 79 -5.55 -0.32 0.61
N ILE A 80 -4.86 0.37 -0.29
CA ILE A 80 -5.36 0.55 -1.66
C ILE A 80 -5.45 -0.80 -2.36
N ALA A 81 -4.44 -1.66 -2.18
CA ALA A 81 -4.40 -2.95 -2.86
C ALA A 81 -5.57 -3.84 -2.46
N PHE A 82 -6.11 -3.66 -1.26
CA PHE A 82 -7.25 -4.44 -0.82
C PHE A 82 -8.58 -3.75 -1.12
N LYS A 83 -8.55 -2.58 -1.72
CA LYS A 83 -9.75 -1.85 -2.08
C LYS A 83 -10.02 -1.88 -3.58
N ILE A 84 -8.99 -1.93 -4.39
CA ILE A 84 -9.11 -1.95 -5.84
C ILE A 84 -8.76 -3.34 -6.35
N CYS A 85 -9.50 -3.85 -7.33
CA CYS A 85 -9.23 -5.15 -7.91
C CYS A 85 -8.64 -4.99 -9.31
N SER A 86 -7.40 -5.41 -9.49
CA SER A 86 -6.72 -5.42 -10.78
C SER A 86 -5.71 -6.55 -10.74
N LYS A 87 -5.10 -6.87 -11.88
CA LYS A 87 -4.06 -7.89 -11.89
C LYS A 87 -2.92 -7.49 -10.96
N GLY A 88 -2.54 -6.22 -10.99
CA GLY A 88 -1.45 -5.73 -10.15
C GLY A 88 -1.79 -5.81 -8.66
N THR A 89 -3.00 -5.41 -8.27
CA THR A 89 -3.36 -5.47 -6.87
C THR A 89 -3.46 -6.91 -6.38
N LEU A 90 -3.90 -7.83 -7.22
CA LEU A 90 -3.98 -9.23 -6.82
C LEU A 90 -2.58 -9.82 -6.61
N LEU A 91 -1.62 -9.46 -7.47
CA LEU A 91 -0.24 -9.89 -7.30
C LEU A 91 0.34 -9.31 -6.01
N PHE A 92 0.06 -8.06 -5.74
CA PHE A 92 0.57 -7.40 -4.55
C PHE A 92 -0.05 -7.99 -3.27
N ARG A 93 -1.35 -8.27 -3.29
CA ARG A 93 -2.03 -8.90 -2.14
C ARG A 93 -1.40 -10.25 -1.85
N ARG A 94 -1.13 -11.03 -2.90
CA ARG A 94 -0.51 -12.34 -2.72
C ARG A 94 0.88 -12.20 -2.11
N PHE A 95 1.63 -11.21 -2.57
CA PHE A 95 2.94 -10.96 -2.01
C PHE A 95 2.85 -10.66 -0.52
N VAL A 96 1.94 -9.78 -0.11
CA VAL A 96 1.77 -9.40 1.28
C VAL A 96 1.39 -10.62 2.13
N ILE A 97 0.45 -11.41 1.65
CA ILE A 97 0.00 -12.59 2.37
C ILE A 97 1.12 -13.61 2.50
N ASN A 98 1.88 -13.81 1.43
CA ASN A 98 2.98 -14.76 1.46
C ASN A 98 4.08 -14.33 2.43
N GLU A 99 4.35 -13.04 2.53
CA GLU A 99 5.36 -12.53 3.47
C GLU A 99 4.91 -12.77 4.91
N ILE A 100 3.65 -12.56 5.20
CA ILE A 100 3.12 -12.80 6.53
C ILE A 100 3.18 -14.30 6.86
N CYS A 101 2.80 -15.15 5.93
CA CYS A 101 2.81 -16.58 6.15
C CYS A 101 4.24 -17.11 6.31
N ALA A 102 5.18 -16.59 5.54
CA ALA A 102 6.57 -17.00 5.66
C ALA A 102 7.12 -16.63 7.02
N THR A 103 6.84 -15.44 7.50
CA THR A 103 7.28 -15.00 8.81
C THR A 103 6.70 -15.90 9.90
N LYS A 104 5.41 -16.17 9.81
CA LYS A 104 4.75 -16.99 10.79
C LYS A 104 5.29 -18.40 10.78
N LYS A 105 5.67 -18.91 9.59
CA LYS A 105 6.16 -20.25 9.48
C LYS A 105 7.59 -20.35 9.94
N GLY A 106 8.40 -19.39 9.66
CA GLY A 106 9.80 -19.41 9.99
C GLY A 106 10.07 -19.13 11.45
N ASN A 107 9.31 -18.27 12.09
CA ASN A 107 9.52 -17.93 13.47
C ASN A 107 8.20 -17.83 14.15
N PRO A 108 8.07 -18.36 15.31
CA PRO A 108 6.82 -18.23 16.04
C PRO A 108 6.67 -16.78 16.38
N VAL A 109 5.75 -16.12 15.75
CA VAL A 109 5.51 -14.74 15.96
C VAL A 109 4.10 -14.59 16.45
N THR A 110 3.92 -13.83 17.47
CA THR A 110 2.60 -13.55 17.95
C THR A 110 2.07 -12.36 17.20
N LEU A 111 1.07 -12.60 16.38
CA LEU A 111 0.47 -11.54 15.68
C LEU A 111 -0.68 -11.09 16.51
N PHE A 112 -0.60 -9.86 17.01
CA PHE A 112 -1.63 -9.32 17.68
C PHE A 112 -2.47 -8.59 16.81
N VAL A 113 -3.64 -8.97 16.51
CA VAL A 113 -4.55 -8.24 15.73
C VAL A 113 -5.61 -7.83 16.67
N SER A 114 -5.66 -6.57 16.95
CA SER A 114 -6.62 -6.09 17.81
C SER A 114 -7.82 -5.77 17.01
N TYR A 115 -8.85 -6.46 17.08
CA TYR A 115 -9.95 -6.22 16.27
C TYR A 115 -10.79 -5.23 16.87
N GLY A 116 -10.55 -4.83 17.82
CA GLY A 116 -11.27 -3.86 18.38
C GLY A 116 -12.49 -4.40 18.57
N LYS A 117 -13.27 -4.16 18.91
CA LYS A 117 -14.32 -4.65 19.13
C LYS A 117 -14.94 -5.05 18.05
N GLY A 118 -15.01 -4.83 17.36
CA GLY A 118 -15.75 -5.24 16.41
C GLY A 118 -15.17 -6.13 15.58
N SER A 119 -14.53 -6.38 15.72
CA SER A 119 -13.90 -7.02 15.15
C SER A 119 -14.07 -7.99 14.24
N ASN A 120 -13.84 -8.72 14.01
CA ASN A 120 -13.92 -9.75 13.22
C ASN A 120 -14.44 -9.50 12.04
N LEU A 121 -14.26 -8.83 11.59
CA LEU A 121 -14.80 -8.50 10.63
C LEU A 121 -14.34 -8.96 9.43
N TRP A 122 -13.33 -9.09 9.05
CA TRP A 122 -13.01 -9.36 7.74
C TRP A 122 -12.99 -10.76 7.48
N TYR A 123 -13.31 -11.53 8.28
CA TYR A 123 -13.36 -12.79 7.87
C TYR A 123 -14.61 -13.29 8.30
N ASN A 124 -15.43 -12.51 8.48
CA ASN A 124 -16.65 -12.98 8.75
C ASN A 124 -17.44 -12.92 7.68
#